data_a439ae04ab203952463c762796b931cd
#
_entry.id   a439ae04ab203952463c762796b931cd
#
_cell.length_a   1.000
_cell.length_b   1.000
_cell.length_c   1.000
_cell.angle_alpha   90.00
_cell.angle_beta   90.00
_cell.angle_gamma   90.00
#
_symmetry.space_group_name_H-M   'P 1'
#
loop_
_entity.id
_entity.type
_entity.pdbx_description
1 polymer ?
#
loop_
_entity_poly.entity_id
_entity_poly.type
_entity_poly.pdbx_seq_one_letter_code
_entity_poly.pdbx_strand_id
1 'polypeptide(L)'
;MSVKTCLMIGGSGRAGRWIRAFVDRFSHRVNIIGLVDVNPEVLESQGQVLGLSQSQLFTDHKTAIEAIDADFCGISTPPQFHSPAAVTAMRKGMSVISEKPMADTLEAAKAMVTTAVETGLPCAIMQNYRYARNKQEVARIRQEERLGRLQHLFGRYACDYRQYLSWGRDWRHDMDFGLLFEGSVHHFDMLRFLSGGDCQTLIGFG
;
A
#
# COMPACT_ATOMS: atom_id res chain seq x y z
N MET A 1 -0.43 14.16 20.18
CA MET A 1 0.02 14.20 18.77
C MET A 1 -1.04 14.94 17.97
N SER A 2 -0.66 15.86 17.08
CA SER A 2 -1.60 16.56 16.20
C SER A 2 -2.25 15.59 15.21
N VAL A 3 -3.50 15.87 14.83
CA VAL A 3 -4.18 15.14 13.74
C VAL A 3 -3.42 15.40 12.44
N LYS A 4 -3.12 14.35 11.68
CA LYS A 4 -2.42 14.43 10.41
C LYS A 4 -3.39 14.53 9.25
N THR A 5 -3.09 15.40 8.29
CA THR A 5 -3.90 15.57 7.08
C THR A 5 -3.46 14.59 6.00
N CYS A 6 -4.43 14.05 5.25
CA CYS A 6 -4.23 13.06 4.20
C CYS A 6 -4.88 13.48 2.89
N LEU A 7 -4.14 13.41 1.79
CA LEU A 7 -4.70 13.33 0.44
C LEU A 7 -4.87 11.86 0.08
N MET A 8 -6.10 11.39 -0.17
CA MET A 8 -6.37 10.00 -0.51
C MET A 8 -6.49 9.80 -2.02
N ILE A 9 -5.67 8.92 -2.60
CA ILE A 9 -5.71 8.56 -4.02
C ILE A 9 -6.27 7.15 -4.15
N GLY A 10 -7.46 7.06 -4.72
CA GLY A 10 -8.36 5.93 -4.75
C GLY A 10 -9.47 6.05 -3.70
N GLY A 11 -10.72 5.77 -4.10
CA GLY A 11 -11.91 5.89 -3.24
C GLY A 11 -12.69 4.58 -3.08
N SER A 12 -12.45 3.57 -3.93
CA SER A 12 -13.22 2.32 -3.95
C SER A 12 -12.42 1.10 -3.45
N GLY A 13 -13.06 -0.05 -3.33
CA GLY A 13 -12.41 -1.31 -3.01
C GLY A 13 -11.58 -1.26 -1.72
N ARG A 14 -10.26 -1.42 -1.83
CA ARG A 14 -9.33 -1.35 -0.69
C ARG A 14 -9.27 0.07 -0.13
N ALA A 15 -9.21 1.09 -0.99
CA ALA A 15 -9.24 2.49 -0.60
C ALA A 15 -10.47 2.83 0.25
N GLY A 16 -11.66 2.39 -0.16
CA GLY A 16 -12.88 2.58 0.62
C GLY A 16 -12.84 1.94 2.01
N ARG A 17 -12.06 0.85 2.20
CA ARG A 17 -11.81 0.28 3.55
C ARG A 17 -10.88 1.15 4.38
N TRP A 18 -9.88 1.78 3.77
CA TRP A 18 -9.00 2.74 4.46
C TRP A 18 -9.79 3.96 4.89
N ILE A 19 -10.61 4.53 3.98
CA ILE A 19 -11.46 5.69 4.27
C ILE A 19 -12.36 5.39 5.48
N ARG A 20 -13.08 4.28 5.47
CA ARG A 20 -13.91 3.88 6.61
C ARG A 20 -13.10 3.73 7.90
N ALA A 21 -11.93 3.08 7.83
CA ALA A 21 -11.08 2.92 9.02
C ALA A 21 -10.59 4.26 9.57
N PHE A 22 -10.24 5.22 8.70
CA PHE A 22 -9.82 6.55 9.12
C PHE A 22 -10.98 7.32 9.75
N VAL A 23 -12.17 7.26 9.17
CA VAL A 23 -13.37 7.92 9.72
C VAL A 23 -13.79 7.29 11.04
N ASP A 24 -13.98 5.97 11.07
CA ASP A 24 -14.62 5.28 12.21
C ASP A 24 -13.68 5.07 13.39
N ARG A 25 -12.38 4.88 13.14
CA ARG A 25 -11.45 4.41 14.18
C ARG A 25 -10.27 5.36 14.42
N PHE A 26 -9.89 6.16 13.44
CA PHE A 26 -8.67 6.96 13.49
C PHE A 26 -8.90 8.45 13.20
N SER A 27 -10.15 8.94 13.23
CA SER A 27 -10.48 10.37 13.04
C SER A 27 -9.75 11.31 14.02
N HIS A 28 -9.41 10.81 15.20
CA HIS A 28 -8.60 11.53 16.18
C HIS A 28 -7.10 11.62 15.80
N ARG A 29 -6.67 10.95 14.74
CA ARG A 29 -5.27 10.89 14.27
C ARG A 29 -5.11 11.31 12.81
N VAL A 30 -6.11 11.06 11.96
CA VAL A 30 -6.06 11.29 10.53
C VAL A 30 -7.31 12.02 10.08
N ASN A 31 -7.13 13.08 9.29
CA ASN A 31 -8.19 13.80 8.60
C ASN A 31 -7.92 13.76 7.09
N ILE A 32 -8.83 13.17 6.32
CA ILE A 32 -8.76 13.18 4.85
C ILE A 32 -9.29 14.52 4.37
N ILE A 33 -8.45 15.30 3.69
CA ILE A 33 -8.76 16.65 3.22
C ILE A 33 -8.85 16.78 1.71
N GLY A 34 -8.65 15.68 0.98
CA GLY A 34 -8.80 15.60 -0.46
C GLY A 34 -8.91 14.15 -0.92
N LEU A 35 -9.66 13.93 -1.98
CA LEU A 35 -9.92 12.61 -2.55
C LEU A 35 -9.73 12.61 -4.05
N VAL A 36 -9.07 11.57 -4.57
CA VAL A 36 -8.89 11.32 -5.99
C VAL A 36 -9.50 9.97 -6.37
N ASP A 37 -10.39 9.94 -7.35
CA ASP A 37 -10.82 8.71 -8.02
C ASP A 37 -11.26 9.02 -9.45
N VAL A 38 -11.02 8.12 -10.39
CA VAL A 38 -11.43 8.30 -11.79
C VAL A 38 -12.94 8.12 -11.99
N ASN A 39 -13.63 7.50 -11.03
CA ASN A 39 -15.09 7.29 -11.07
C ASN A 39 -15.81 8.42 -10.32
N PRO A 40 -16.61 9.26 -11.02
CA PRO A 40 -17.36 10.36 -10.41
C PRO A 40 -18.35 9.92 -9.31
N GLU A 41 -18.97 8.75 -9.45
CA GLU A 41 -19.91 8.23 -8.45
C GLU A 41 -19.19 7.87 -7.14
N VAL A 42 -17.96 7.36 -7.25
CA VAL A 42 -17.09 7.09 -6.09
C VAL A 42 -16.69 8.40 -5.43
N LEU A 43 -16.31 9.42 -6.21
CA LEU A 43 -15.97 10.74 -5.69
C LEU A 43 -17.14 11.36 -4.93
N GLU A 44 -18.34 11.32 -5.50
CA GLU A 44 -19.53 11.88 -4.87
C GLU A 44 -19.86 11.14 -3.55
N SER A 45 -19.96 9.80 -3.62
CA SER A 45 -20.36 9.01 -2.45
C SER A 45 -19.34 9.07 -1.30
N GLN A 46 -18.05 8.99 -1.61
CA GLN A 46 -17.01 9.07 -0.58
C GLN A 46 -16.78 10.51 -0.11
N GLY A 47 -16.93 11.50 -1.01
CA GLY A 47 -16.88 12.92 -0.68
C GLY A 47 -17.93 13.29 0.36
N GLN A 48 -19.16 12.79 0.22
CA GLN A 48 -20.24 12.96 1.22
C GLN A 48 -19.86 12.33 2.57
N VAL A 49 -19.35 11.11 2.57
CA VAL A 49 -18.89 10.42 3.80
C VAL A 49 -17.80 11.20 4.52
N LEU A 50 -16.91 11.83 3.77
CA LEU A 50 -15.77 12.58 4.29
C LEU A 50 -16.10 14.04 4.59
N GLY A 51 -17.27 14.55 4.19
CA GLY A 51 -17.66 15.96 4.31
C GLY A 51 -16.80 16.89 3.43
N LEU A 52 -16.29 16.39 2.29
CA LEU A 52 -15.47 17.17 1.37
C LEU A 52 -16.33 18.02 0.43
N SER A 53 -15.84 19.23 0.16
CA SER A 53 -16.40 20.10 -0.87
C SER A 53 -15.96 19.66 -2.27
N GLN A 54 -16.66 20.12 -3.31
CA GLN A 54 -16.31 19.81 -4.70
C GLN A 54 -14.87 20.21 -5.07
N SER A 55 -14.33 21.25 -4.48
CA SER A 55 -12.94 21.69 -4.70
C SER A 55 -11.88 20.75 -4.09
N GLN A 56 -12.29 19.77 -3.31
CA GLN A 56 -11.42 18.77 -2.69
C GLN A 56 -11.56 17.37 -3.36
N LEU A 57 -12.35 17.28 -4.44
CA LEU A 57 -12.60 16.06 -5.20
C LEU A 57 -11.95 16.18 -6.58
N PHE A 58 -11.12 15.21 -6.94
CA PHE A 58 -10.30 15.26 -8.15
C PHE A 58 -10.39 13.95 -8.93
N THR A 59 -10.29 14.02 -10.25
CA THR A 59 -10.18 12.86 -11.14
C THR A 59 -8.74 12.57 -11.55
N ASP A 60 -7.82 13.50 -11.30
CA ASP A 60 -6.39 13.36 -11.60
C ASP A 60 -5.53 13.63 -10.36
N HIS A 61 -4.59 12.73 -10.10
CA HIS A 61 -3.74 12.81 -8.91
C HIS A 61 -2.73 13.96 -8.95
N LYS A 62 -2.25 14.34 -10.14
CA LYS A 62 -1.28 15.43 -10.25
C LYS A 62 -1.94 16.75 -9.87
N THR A 63 -3.13 17.00 -10.43
CA THR A 63 -3.94 18.19 -10.10
C THR A 63 -4.25 18.24 -8.60
N ALA A 64 -4.62 17.10 -8.00
CA ALA A 64 -4.90 17.02 -6.57
C ALA A 64 -3.66 17.30 -5.71
N ILE A 65 -2.51 16.72 -6.05
CA ILE A 65 -1.24 16.92 -5.33
C ILE A 65 -0.79 18.40 -5.39
N GLU A 66 -1.00 19.08 -6.52
CA GLU A 66 -0.71 20.50 -6.63
C GLU A 66 -1.65 21.38 -5.80
N ALA A 67 -2.93 21.01 -5.73
CA ALA A 67 -3.97 21.82 -5.09
C ALA A 67 -4.07 21.59 -3.57
N ILE A 68 -3.74 20.40 -3.08
CA ILE A 68 -3.91 20.01 -1.67
C ILE A 68 -2.55 19.96 -0.97
N ASP A 69 -2.46 20.67 0.15
CA ASP A 69 -1.29 20.62 1.03
C ASP A 69 -1.61 19.71 2.24
N ALA A 70 -1.09 18.49 2.21
CA ALA A 70 -1.33 17.46 3.22
C ALA A 70 -0.03 16.94 3.83
N ASP A 71 -0.09 16.44 5.09
CA ASP A 71 1.06 15.81 5.75
C ASP A 71 1.51 14.54 5.02
N PHE A 72 0.55 13.80 4.45
CA PHE A 72 0.85 12.57 3.71
C PHE A 72 -0.19 12.25 2.64
N CYS A 73 0.24 11.43 1.68
CA CYS A 73 -0.59 10.89 0.61
C CYS A 73 -0.85 9.40 0.85
N GLY A 74 -2.12 9.00 0.89
CA GLY A 74 -2.56 7.61 0.94
C GLY A 74 -2.88 7.10 -0.46
N ILE A 75 -2.21 6.04 -0.95
CA ILE A 75 -2.38 5.54 -2.30
C ILE A 75 -2.94 4.12 -2.27
N SER A 76 -4.09 3.92 -2.89
CA SER A 76 -4.74 2.60 -2.99
C SER A 76 -5.48 2.47 -4.32
N THR A 77 -4.70 2.42 -5.38
CA THR A 77 -5.08 2.29 -6.79
C THR A 77 -4.58 0.95 -7.36
N PRO A 78 -4.79 0.63 -8.62
CA PRO A 78 -4.02 -0.41 -9.31
C PRO A 78 -2.51 -0.09 -9.34
N PRO A 79 -1.63 -1.12 -9.30
CA PRO A 79 -0.19 -0.95 -9.06
C PRO A 79 0.56 -0.01 -10.00
N GLN A 80 0.16 0.07 -11.26
CA GLN A 80 0.78 0.96 -12.26
C GLN A 80 0.66 2.45 -11.92
N PHE A 81 -0.27 2.81 -11.03
CA PHE A 81 -0.47 4.20 -10.59
C PHE A 81 0.23 4.52 -9.26
N HIS A 82 0.79 3.51 -8.55
CA HIS A 82 1.44 3.73 -7.27
C HIS A 82 2.67 4.62 -7.38
N SER A 83 3.60 4.27 -8.26
CA SER A 83 4.85 4.99 -8.41
C SER A 83 4.67 6.42 -8.93
N PRO A 84 3.90 6.69 -10.00
CA PRO A 84 3.68 8.07 -10.46
C PRO A 84 3.09 8.97 -9.37
N ALA A 85 2.10 8.49 -8.63
CA ALA A 85 1.49 9.25 -7.55
C ALA A 85 2.45 9.47 -6.37
N ALA A 86 3.16 8.41 -5.94
CA ALA A 86 4.09 8.49 -4.82
C ALA A 86 5.27 9.43 -5.08
N VAL A 87 5.87 9.34 -6.27
CA VAL A 87 6.99 10.21 -6.68
C VAL A 87 6.54 11.67 -6.71
N THR A 88 5.37 11.95 -7.30
CA THR A 88 4.83 13.32 -7.36
C THR A 88 4.53 13.84 -5.95
N ALA A 89 3.90 13.04 -5.09
CA ALA A 89 3.57 13.43 -3.72
C ALA A 89 4.83 13.71 -2.88
N MET A 90 5.85 12.85 -2.93
CA MET A 90 7.09 13.07 -2.19
C MET A 90 7.85 14.31 -2.68
N ARG A 91 7.89 14.57 -3.99
CA ARG A 91 8.49 15.79 -4.55
C ARG A 91 7.75 17.07 -4.14
N LYS A 92 6.45 16.96 -3.86
CA LYS A 92 5.64 18.06 -3.30
C LYS A 92 5.82 18.24 -1.79
N GLY A 93 6.47 17.31 -1.10
CA GLY A 93 6.74 17.38 0.34
C GLY A 93 5.83 16.50 1.20
N MET A 94 4.98 15.67 0.62
CA MET A 94 4.11 14.75 1.36
C MET A 94 4.82 13.42 1.62
N SER A 95 4.74 12.89 2.84
CA SER A 95 5.05 11.49 3.09
C SER A 95 4.08 10.57 2.35
N VAL A 96 4.43 9.30 2.11
CA VAL A 96 3.58 8.38 1.36
C VAL A 96 3.29 7.11 2.14
N ILE A 97 2.04 6.66 2.09
CA ILE A 97 1.65 5.30 2.43
C ILE A 97 0.89 4.69 1.25
N SER A 98 1.43 3.61 0.67
CA SER A 98 0.86 2.98 -0.53
C SER A 98 0.46 1.54 -0.28
N GLU A 99 -0.59 1.10 -0.97
CA GLU A 99 -0.92 -0.32 -1.05
C GLU A 99 0.21 -1.12 -1.72
N LYS A 100 0.17 -2.40 -1.46
CA LYS A 100 1.03 -3.39 -2.11
C LYS A 100 0.43 -3.81 -3.49
N PRO A 101 1.26 -4.26 -4.44
CA PRO A 101 2.73 -4.21 -4.43
C PRO A 101 3.24 -2.77 -4.49
N MET A 102 4.55 -2.57 -4.26
CA MET A 102 5.14 -1.22 -4.31
C MET A 102 4.88 -0.54 -5.65
N ALA A 103 5.05 -1.27 -6.74
CA ALA A 103 4.77 -0.84 -8.11
C ALA A 103 4.50 -2.07 -9.00
N ASP A 104 4.20 -1.85 -10.25
CA ASP A 104 4.00 -2.87 -11.29
C ASP A 104 5.32 -3.33 -11.94
N THR A 105 6.36 -2.50 -11.90
CA THR A 105 7.69 -2.80 -12.44
C THR A 105 8.80 -2.52 -11.44
N LEU A 106 9.98 -3.14 -11.66
CA LEU A 106 11.15 -2.89 -10.82
C LEU A 106 11.66 -1.45 -10.97
N GLU A 107 11.61 -0.90 -12.18
CA GLU A 107 12.02 0.47 -12.48
C GLU A 107 11.15 1.48 -11.74
N ALA A 108 9.83 1.26 -11.74
CA ALA A 108 8.88 2.08 -11.01
C ALA A 108 9.08 1.99 -9.48
N ALA A 109 9.36 0.79 -8.96
CA ALA A 109 9.70 0.61 -7.55
C ALA A 109 11.01 1.32 -7.17
N LYS A 110 12.05 1.23 -8.01
CA LYS A 110 13.32 1.96 -7.80
C LYS A 110 13.10 3.46 -7.78
N ALA A 111 12.25 4.00 -8.67
CA ALA A 111 11.93 5.43 -8.69
C ALA A 111 11.32 5.90 -7.36
N MET A 112 10.42 5.12 -6.76
CA MET A 112 9.86 5.43 -5.43
C MET A 112 10.95 5.46 -4.35
N VAL A 113 11.82 4.44 -4.33
CA VAL A 113 12.91 4.35 -3.33
C VAL A 113 13.90 5.51 -3.49
N THR A 114 14.33 5.79 -4.73
CA THR A 114 15.24 6.91 -5.04
C THR A 114 14.64 8.23 -4.58
N THR A 115 13.36 8.48 -4.92
CA THR A 115 12.69 9.73 -4.52
C THR A 115 12.56 9.84 -3.00
N ALA A 116 12.26 8.74 -2.30
CA ALA A 116 12.21 8.75 -0.84
C ALA A 116 13.56 9.09 -0.21
N VAL A 117 14.67 8.58 -0.78
CA VAL A 117 16.04 8.91 -0.34
C VAL A 117 16.37 10.38 -0.64
N GLU A 118 16.08 10.85 -1.85
CA GLU A 118 16.35 12.22 -2.29
C GLU A 118 15.61 13.27 -1.45
N THR A 119 14.35 13.00 -1.13
CA THR A 119 13.50 13.91 -0.37
C THR A 119 13.63 13.78 1.14
N GLY A 120 14.18 12.66 1.62
CA GLY A 120 14.21 12.30 3.04
C GLY A 120 12.84 12.00 3.64
N LEU A 121 11.81 11.86 2.81
CA LEU A 121 10.43 11.62 3.24
C LEU A 121 10.11 10.14 3.40
N PRO A 122 9.35 9.75 4.43
CA PRO A 122 8.86 8.40 4.59
C PRO A 122 8.00 7.93 3.42
N CYS A 123 8.34 6.74 2.86
CA CYS A 123 7.52 6.03 1.89
C CYS A 123 7.26 4.62 2.42
N ALA A 124 6.04 4.39 2.91
CA ALA A 124 5.64 3.11 3.51
C ALA A 124 4.77 2.30 2.54
N ILE A 125 5.06 0.99 2.42
CA ILE A 125 4.25 0.05 1.65
C ILE A 125 3.47 -0.85 2.61
N MET A 126 2.18 -1.02 2.34
CA MET A 126 1.25 -1.72 3.21
C MET A 126 1.48 -3.25 3.21
N GLN A 127 2.35 -3.71 4.10
CA GLN A 127 2.57 -5.13 4.36
C GLN A 127 1.80 -5.57 5.62
N ASN A 128 0.49 -5.55 5.50
CA ASN A 128 -0.45 -5.74 6.61
C ASN A 128 -0.34 -7.11 7.31
N TYR A 129 0.18 -8.15 6.65
CA TYR A 129 0.37 -9.46 7.27
C TYR A 129 1.35 -9.43 8.44
N ARG A 130 2.33 -8.51 8.45
CA ARG A 130 3.24 -8.31 9.58
C ARG A 130 2.51 -8.00 10.89
N TYR A 131 1.34 -7.36 10.82
CA TYR A 131 0.56 -6.90 11.97
C TYR A 131 -0.46 -7.92 12.46
N ALA A 132 -0.56 -9.10 11.83
CA ALA A 132 -1.37 -10.19 12.36
C ALA A 132 -0.77 -10.71 13.67
N ARG A 133 -1.61 -10.86 14.71
CA ARG A 133 -1.19 -11.22 16.07
C ARG A 133 -0.26 -12.44 16.12
N ASN A 134 -0.60 -13.50 15.39
CA ASN A 134 0.20 -14.72 15.31
C ASN A 134 1.57 -14.48 14.66
N LYS A 135 1.69 -13.58 13.69
CA LYS A 135 2.95 -13.24 13.03
C LYS A 135 3.85 -12.40 13.94
N GLN A 136 3.26 -11.47 14.67
CA GLN A 136 3.95 -10.68 15.68
C GLN A 136 4.49 -11.57 16.81
N GLU A 137 3.72 -12.56 17.25
CA GLU A 137 4.15 -13.48 18.30
C GLU A 137 5.32 -14.36 17.83
N VAL A 138 5.26 -14.91 16.61
CA VAL A 138 6.39 -15.68 16.02
C VAL A 138 7.65 -14.81 15.92
N ALA A 139 7.50 -13.56 15.46
CA ALA A 139 8.64 -12.63 15.38
C ALA A 139 9.24 -12.33 16.76
N ARG A 140 8.39 -12.16 17.79
CA ARG A 140 8.83 -11.95 19.18
C ARG A 140 9.59 -13.17 19.73
N ILE A 141 9.05 -14.39 19.56
CA ILE A 141 9.70 -15.64 20.00
C ILE A 141 11.10 -15.76 19.36
N ARG A 142 11.21 -15.43 18.07
CA ARG A 142 12.49 -15.42 17.36
C ARG A 142 13.47 -14.38 17.93
N GLN A 143 12.99 -13.13 18.14
CA GLN A 143 13.83 -12.04 18.67
C GLN A 143 14.34 -12.33 20.08
N GLU A 144 13.55 -13.00 20.90
CA GLU A 144 13.91 -13.43 22.25
C GLU A 144 14.76 -14.71 22.28
N GLU A 145 15.08 -15.28 21.11
CA GLU A 145 15.87 -16.52 20.96
C GLU A 145 15.34 -17.72 21.78
N ARG A 146 14.06 -17.72 22.12
CA ARG A 146 13.43 -18.72 23.02
C ARG A 146 13.51 -20.15 22.49
N LEU A 147 13.59 -20.32 21.19
CA LEU A 147 13.68 -21.64 20.52
C LEU A 147 15.05 -21.84 19.84
N GLY A 148 16.03 -20.99 20.19
CA GLY A 148 17.33 -21.00 19.54
C GLY A 148 17.32 -20.42 18.12
N ARG A 149 18.38 -20.71 17.35
CA ARG A 149 18.56 -20.19 16.00
C ARG A 149 17.57 -20.79 15.01
N LEU A 150 16.90 -19.96 14.21
CA LEU A 150 16.07 -20.40 13.11
C LEU A 150 16.91 -21.18 12.06
N GLN A 151 16.52 -22.40 11.77
CA GLN A 151 17.20 -23.27 10.81
C GLN A 151 16.46 -23.34 9.47
N HIS A 152 15.14 -23.33 9.50
CA HIS A 152 14.30 -23.49 8.32
C HIS A 152 12.98 -22.74 8.48
N LEU A 153 12.51 -22.15 7.40
CA LEU A 153 11.20 -21.51 7.31
C LEU A 153 10.52 -21.94 6.03
N PHE A 154 9.33 -22.51 6.14
CA PHE A 154 8.51 -22.94 5.00
C PHE A 154 7.27 -22.05 4.89
N GLY A 155 7.11 -21.42 3.73
CA GLY A 155 5.92 -20.64 3.37
C GLY A 155 5.19 -21.30 2.20
N ARG A 156 3.90 -21.57 2.36
CA ARG A 156 3.04 -22.07 1.26
C ARG A 156 2.02 -21.00 0.91
N TYR A 157 1.97 -20.63 -0.38
CA TYR A 157 0.90 -19.87 -0.96
C TYR A 157 0.10 -20.78 -1.90
N ALA A 158 -1.18 -20.96 -1.62
CA ALA A 158 -2.09 -21.70 -2.47
C ALA A 158 -3.40 -20.90 -2.54
N CYS A 159 -3.80 -20.51 -3.73
CA CYS A 159 -5.05 -19.81 -3.98
C CYS A 159 -5.66 -20.29 -5.29
N ASP A 160 -6.96 -20.08 -5.43
CA ASP A 160 -7.64 -20.22 -6.71
C ASP A 160 -7.40 -18.96 -7.53
N TYR A 161 -6.56 -19.07 -8.55
CA TYR A 161 -6.16 -17.97 -9.42
C TYR A 161 -7.14 -17.76 -10.61
N ARG A 162 -8.24 -18.47 -10.66
CA ARG A 162 -9.20 -18.31 -11.75
C ARG A 162 -9.86 -16.93 -11.72
N GLN A 163 -10.03 -16.35 -12.89
CA GLN A 163 -10.49 -14.99 -13.12
C GLN A 163 -11.81 -14.64 -12.40
N TYR A 164 -12.73 -15.60 -12.30
CA TYR A 164 -14.08 -15.37 -11.76
C TYR A 164 -14.23 -15.63 -10.26
N LEU A 165 -13.15 -15.96 -9.56
CA LEU A 165 -13.19 -16.29 -8.15
C LEU A 165 -12.43 -15.28 -7.27
N SER A 166 -11.41 -15.75 -6.54
CA SER A 166 -10.73 -14.91 -5.54
C SER A 166 -9.95 -13.72 -6.12
N TRP A 167 -9.59 -13.76 -7.40
CA TRP A 167 -8.81 -12.74 -8.08
C TRP A 167 -9.61 -11.85 -9.03
N GLY A 168 -10.92 -11.88 -9.02
CA GLY A 168 -11.92 -11.27 -9.90
C GLY A 168 -11.78 -9.79 -10.30
N ARG A 169 -10.57 -9.31 -10.57
CA ARG A 169 -10.28 -7.99 -11.14
C ARG A 169 -9.40 -8.17 -12.36
N ASP A 170 -9.85 -7.70 -13.49
CA ASP A 170 -9.19 -7.88 -14.79
C ASP A 170 -7.73 -7.44 -14.79
N TRP A 171 -7.41 -6.28 -14.24
CA TRP A 171 -6.04 -5.78 -14.16
C TRP A 171 -5.04 -6.71 -13.47
N ARG A 172 -5.49 -7.62 -12.59
CA ARG A 172 -4.62 -8.61 -11.94
C ARG A 172 -4.19 -9.71 -12.90
N HIS A 173 -5.04 -10.03 -13.86
CA HIS A 173 -4.77 -11.04 -14.89
C HIS A 173 -3.98 -10.47 -16.05
N ASP A 174 -4.09 -9.16 -16.30
CA ASP A 174 -3.35 -8.43 -17.33
C ASP A 174 -1.92 -8.06 -16.87
N MET A 175 -1.64 -8.20 -15.59
CA MET A 175 -0.34 -7.86 -15.01
C MET A 175 0.67 -8.98 -15.25
N ASP A 176 1.83 -8.64 -15.83
CA ASP A 176 2.95 -9.57 -15.99
C ASP A 176 3.35 -10.14 -14.63
N PHE A 177 3.43 -11.47 -14.54
CA PHE A 177 3.75 -12.17 -13.30
C PHE A 177 2.87 -11.80 -12.11
N GLY A 178 1.59 -11.48 -12.36
CA GLY A 178 0.65 -10.97 -11.34
C GLY A 178 0.58 -11.82 -10.08
N LEU A 179 0.69 -13.17 -10.19
CA LEU A 179 0.73 -14.04 -9.02
C LEU A 179 1.97 -13.80 -8.14
N LEU A 180 3.13 -13.52 -8.74
CA LEU A 180 4.35 -13.21 -8.00
C LEU A 180 4.30 -11.81 -7.39
N PHE A 181 4.01 -10.79 -8.18
CA PHE A 181 4.10 -9.40 -7.75
C PHE A 181 2.94 -8.98 -6.85
N GLU A 182 1.71 -9.40 -7.17
CA GLU A 182 0.54 -8.95 -6.39
C GLU A 182 0.16 -9.93 -5.27
N GLY A 183 0.27 -11.24 -5.53
CA GLY A 183 -0.10 -12.28 -4.58
C GLY A 183 1.03 -12.67 -3.63
N SER A 184 2.15 -13.11 -4.19
CA SER A 184 3.24 -13.68 -3.40
C SER A 184 4.10 -12.64 -2.68
N VAL A 185 3.95 -11.35 -2.99
CA VAL A 185 4.68 -10.27 -2.29
C VAL A 185 4.53 -10.36 -0.76
N HIS A 186 3.35 -10.71 -0.27
CA HIS A 186 3.12 -10.94 1.15
C HIS A 186 3.94 -12.09 1.72
N HIS A 187 4.18 -13.13 0.94
CA HIS A 187 4.93 -14.33 1.38
C HIS A 187 6.42 -14.05 1.40
N PHE A 188 6.95 -13.37 0.38
CA PHE A 188 8.34 -12.88 0.40
C PHE A 188 8.60 -11.94 1.57
N ASP A 189 7.68 -11.03 1.81
CA ASP A 189 7.74 -10.12 2.95
C ASP A 189 7.71 -10.88 4.29
N MET A 190 6.84 -11.88 4.43
CA MET A 190 6.76 -12.71 5.64
C MET A 190 8.01 -13.54 5.87
N LEU A 191 8.61 -14.11 4.82
CA LEU A 191 9.87 -14.83 4.94
C LEU A 191 10.97 -13.93 5.50
N ARG A 192 11.10 -12.70 4.99
CA ARG A 192 12.05 -11.69 5.52
C ARG A 192 11.72 -11.28 6.95
N PHE A 193 10.46 -10.97 7.23
CA PHE A 193 10.02 -10.51 8.54
C PHE A 193 10.21 -11.57 9.63
N LEU A 194 9.84 -12.81 9.36
CA LEU A 194 9.93 -13.91 10.33
C LEU A 194 11.34 -14.46 10.48
N SER A 195 12.15 -14.47 9.40
CA SER A 195 13.56 -14.86 9.51
C SER A 195 14.44 -13.79 10.15
N GLY A 196 14.08 -12.51 9.96
CA GLY A 196 14.89 -11.36 10.38
C GLY A 196 16.13 -11.17 9.50
N GLY A 197 16.16 -11.74 8.29
CA GLY A 197 17.27 -11.66 7.35
C GLY A 197 16.80 -11.40 5.93
N ASP A 198 17.76 -11.12 5.06
CA ASP A 198 17.55 -10.93 3.63
C ASP A 198 17.94 -12.18 2.82
N CYS A 199 17.27 -12.36 1.68
CA CYS A 199 17.56 -13.45 0.76
C CYS A 199 18.97 -13.29 0.16
N GLN A 200 19.82 -14.30 0.29
CA GLN A 200 21.16 -14.32 -0.31
C GLN A 200 21.17 -15.02 -1.68
N THR A 201 20.37 -16.06 -1.83
CA THR A 201 20.27 -16.84 -3.07
C THR A 201 18.82 -17.22 -3.30
N LEU A 202 18.34 -17.08 -4.52
CA LEU A 202 17.01 -17.50 -4.95
C LEU A 202 17.12 -18.46 -6.13
N ILE A 203 16.41 -19.59 -6.05
CA ILE A 203 16.24 -20.53 -7.16
C ILE A 203 14.74 -20.70 -7.40
N GLY A 204 14.29 -20.55 -8.63
CA GLY A 204 12.92 -20.72 -9.05
C GLY A 204 12.78 -21.87 -10.05
N PHE A 205 11.67 -22.60 -9.97
CA PHE A 205 11.25 -23.60 -10.95
C PHE A 205 9.83 -23.22 -11.39
N GLY A 206 9.58 -23.18 -12.69
CA GLY A 206 8.29 -22.90 -13.31
C GLY A 206 7.83 -24.01 -14.23
#